data_1f336766e6812a3b7179b1c956de7750
#
_entry.id   1f336766e6812a3b7179b1c956de7750
#
_cell.length_a   1.000
_cell.length_b   1.000
_cell.length_c   1.000
_cell.angle_alpha   90.00
_cell.angle_beta   90.00
_cell.angle_gamma   90.00
#
_symmetry.space_group_name_H-M   'P 1'
#
loop_
_entity.id
_entity.type
_entity.pdbx_description
1 polymer ?
#
loop_
_entity_poly.entity_id
_entity_poly.type
_entity_poly.pdbx_seq_one_letter_code
_entity_poly.pdbx_strand_id
1 'polypeptide(L)'
;MKYMNLKHRKIFFNSGLVSQVMVYLMLFVVSCSEDRVGQNSVDGVPPSAISNVQIEPMPGGAKISYDLPEETDLSYVKCEYEFNGSRKEARSSIYKNYVTIEGLGEIKPCNFTLYLVDHSENASEPYESSFVPLEPPYQSIFKTITLEPDFGGVTIRWTNDSKVIIGAFLLAMDDDGEWNEYDLVYSTLEKGKYSIRGYNTDERLFGVRLIDQFGNTSDTLKSAAIPLYEKELDKKKFKNGYLLGDNNSVNGGRPLENIWDGDLNKIWHTNAATPFTPPQTFTIDLGLQAKLSRFLLYNRPDFSYGQHNIRYFEVWGTNELKHEYNDEYWRSGPWRDDWTLLGDFEVVKPSGLPVGQVTEDDRAAEKAGFEFMFEAGAGEFRYLRFVVKETWAKTSALHVNEVTIFGDDGVKDEN
;
A
#
# COMPACT_ATOMS: atom_id res chain seq x y z
N MET A 1 -53.71 20.94 -12.00
CA MET A 1 -54.99 21.06 -11.25
C MET A 1 -55.79 19.80 -11.42
N LYS A 2 -55.77 18.90 -10.42
CA LYS A 2 -56.82 17.89 -10.19
C LYS A 2 -56.64 17.39 -8.75
N TYR A 3 -57.51 17.86 -7.89
CA TYR A 3 -57.63 17.41 -6.52
C TYR A 3 -58.21 16.01 -6.48
N MET A 4 -57.59 15.11 -5.74
CA MET A 4 -58.13 13.79 -5.47
C MET A 4 -58.58 13.72 -4.01
N ASN A 5 -59.90 13.61 -3.79
CA ASN A 5 -60.57 13.52 -2.53
C ASN A 5 -60.25 12.19 -1.82
N LEU A 6 -59.67 12.26 -0.63
CA LEU A 6 -59.52 11.12 0.29
C LEU A 6 -60.78 11.00 1.16
N LYS A 7 -61.59 9.97 0.91
CA LYS A 7 -62.69 9.55 1.75
C LYS A 7 -62.18 8.95 3.07
N HIS A 8 -62.50 9.56 4.18
CA HIS A 8 -62.34 8.96 5.52
C HIS A 8 -63.13 7.69 5.68
N ARG A 9 -62.49 6.53 5.80
CA ARG A 9 -63.08 5.29 6.32
C ARG A 9 -62.97 5.29 7.85
N LYS A 10 -64.08 5.36 8.54
CA LYS A 10 -64.17 5.10 9.98
C LYS A 10 -63.96 3.61 10.22
N ILE A 11 -62.88 3.25 10.90
CA ILE A 11 -62.65 1.87 11.36
C ILE A 11 -63.31 1.75 12.75
N PHE A 12 -64.36 0.93 12.82
CA PHE A 12 -64.97 0.54 14.09
C PHE A 12 -64.06 -0.51 14.76
N PHE A 13 -63.39 -0.13 15.84
CA PHE A 13 -62.70 -1.09 16.68
C PHE A 13 -63.70 -1.84 17.57
N ASN A 14 -63.76 -3.16 17.40
CA ASN A 14 -64.57 -4.04 18.21
C ASN A 14 -63.92 -4.21 19.60
N SER A 15 -64.53 -3.65 20.66
CA SER A 15 -63.98 -3.60 22.03
C SER A 15 -63.62 -4.97 22.62
N GLY A 16 -64.22 -6.03 22.12
CA GLY A 16 -63.89 -7.41 22.52
C GLY A 16 -62.58 -7.93 22.04
N LEU A 17 -62.10 -7.49 20.85
CA LEU A 17 -60.83 -7.92 20.28
C LEU A 17 -59.64 -7.25 20.98
N VAL A 18 -59.80 -5.98 21.39
CA VAL A 18 -58.75 -5.22 22.11
C VAL A 18 -58.52 -5.81 23.50
N SER A 19 -59.58 -6.26 24.19
CA SER A 19 -59.44 -6.89 25.51
C SER A 19 -58.76 -8.26 25.43
N GLN A 20 -58.99 -9.06 24.38
CA GLN A 20 -58.32 -10.36 24.20
C GLN A 20 -56.85 -10.21 23.81
N VAL A 21 -56.50 -9.21 22.99
CA VAL A 21 -55.08 -8.92 22.64
C VAL A 21 -54.30 -8.40 23.86
N MET A 22 -54.96 -7.60 24.73
CA MET A 22 -54.34 -7.10 25.95
C MET A 22 -54.07 -8.20 26.98
N VAL A 23 -54.95 -9.20 27.11
CA VAL A 23 -54.76 -10.38 27.96
C VAL A 23 -53.65 -11.29 27.42
N TYR A 24 -53.56 -11.47 26.09
CA TYR A 24 -52.45 -12.22 25.49
C TYR A 24 -51.10 -11.47 25.61
N LEU A 25 -51.08 -10.14 25.54
CA LEU A 25 -49.87 -9.35 25.74
C LEU A 25 -49.37 -9.39 27.21
N MET A 26 -50.32 -9.47 28.19
CA MET A 26 -49.96 -9.61 29.62
C MET A 26 -49.40 -10.99 29.96
N LEU A 27 -49.76 -12.05 29.22
CA LEU A 27 -49.20 -13.39 29.44
C LEU A 27 -47.79 -13.57 28.96
N PHE A 28 -47.29 -12.69 28.06
CA PHE A 28 -45.91 -12.70 27.58
C PHE A 28 -44.92 -11.96 28.51
N VAL A 29 -45.37 -11.19 29.50
CA VAL A 29 -44.52 -10.41 30.41
C VAL A 29 -44.12 -11.20 31.67
N VAL A 30 -44.65 -12.42 31.88
CA VAL A 30 -44.41 -13.21 33.10
C VAL A 30 -43.44 -14.39 32.88
N SER A 31 -42.83 -14.50 31.68
CA SER A 31 -41.88 -15.56 31.39
C SER A 31 -40.52 -15.00 31.00
N CYS A 32 -39.80 -14.50 31.99
CA CYS A 32 -38.34 -14.48 32.03
C CYS A 32 -37.90 -14.07 33.45
N SER A 33 -38.11 -14.96 34.41
CA SER A 33 -37.12 -15.10 35.45
C SER A 33 -36.16 -16.19 34.95
N GLU A 34 -35.20 -15.81 34.09
CA GLU A 34 -34.02 -16.60 33.96
C GLU A 34 -33.34 -16.56 35.35
N ASP A 35 -33.38 -17.67 36.04
CA ASP A 35 -32.39 -17.92 37.11
C ASP A 35 -31.04 -17.77 36.45
N ARG A 36 -30.30 -16.71 36.79
CA ARG A 36 -28.95 -16.47 36.35
C ARG A 36 -28.09 -17.59 37.00
N VAL A 37 -28.10 -18.73 36.33
CA VAL A 37 -27.16 -19.82 36.64
C VAL A 37 -25.78 -19.30 36.23
N GLY A 38 -24.95 -18.94 37.20
CA GLY A 38 -23.56 -18.55 36.98
C GLY A 38 -23.14 -17.15 37.37
N GLN A 39 -23.93 -16.40 38.18
CA GLN A 39 -23.33 -15.28 38.90
C GLN A 39 -22.57 -15.88 40.12
N ASN A 40 -21.24 -15.75 40.09
CA ASN A 40 -20.46 -15.86 41.32
C ASN A 40 -21.07 -14.92 42.35
N SER A 41 -21.17 -15.36 43.61
CA SER A 41 -21.68 -14.52 44.70
C SER A 41 -20.81 -13.26 44.74
N VAL A 42 -21.45 -12.07 44.68
CA VAL A 42 -20.74 -10.80 44.88
C VAL A 42 -20.30 -10.81 46.36
N ASP A 43 -19.02 -10.73 46.59
CA ASP A 43 -18.44 -10.60 47.92
C ASP A 43 -17.55 -9.33 48.00
N GLY A 44 -16.96 -9.10 49.15
CA GLY A 44 -16.07 -7.97 49.41
C GLY A 44 -14.65 -8.44 49.79
N VAL A 45 -14.28 -9.66 49.41
CA VAL A 45 -12.95 -10.24 49.71
C VAL A 45 -12.04 -10.04 48.52
N PRO A 46 -11.01 -9.16 48.57
CA PRO A 46 -10.08 -8.99 47.47
C PRO A 46 -9.27 -10.30 47.23
N PRO A 47 -8.90 -10.56 45.97
CA PRO A 47 -8.02 -11.69 45.66
C PRO A 47 -6.61 -11.51 46.23
N SER A 48 -5.88 -12.60 46.37
CA SER A 48 -4.48 -12.59 46.78
C SER A 48 -3.61 -11.86 45.76
N ALA A 49 -2.50 -11.29 46.22
CA ALA A 49 -1.60 -10.55 45.34
C ALA A 49 -0.93 -11.44 44.30
N ILE A 50 -0.64 -10.83 43.13
CA ILE A 50 0.17 -11.45 42.06
C ILE A 50 1.59 -11.75 42.56
N SER A 51 2.14 -12.90 42.16
CA SER A 51 3.48 -13.36 42.57
C SER A 51 4.37 -13.63 41.34
N ASN A 52 5.67 -13.82 41.62
CA ASN A 52 6.68 -14.22 40.64
C ASN A 52 6.71 -13.36 39.37
N VAL A 53 6.58 -12.03 39.54
CA VAL A 53 6.55 -11.10 38.40
C VAL A 53 7.91 -11.07 37.71
N GLN A 54 7.90 -11.29 36.38
CA GLN A 54 9.06 -11.18 35.50
C GLN A 54 8.78 -10.16 34.44
N ILE A 55 9.77 -9.29 34.17
CA ILE A 55 9.65 -8.19 33.22
C ILE A 55 10.63 -8.45 32.08
N GLU A 56 10.11 -8.52 30.87
CA GLU A 56 10.87 -8.63 29.62
C GLU A 56 10.66 -7.36 28.82
N PRO A 57 11.66 -6.42 28.80
CA PRO A 57 11.58 -5.21 27.97
C PRO A 57 11.48 -5.56 26.49
N MET A 58 10.63 -4.81 25.77
CA MET A 58 10.39 -4.95 24.34
C MET A 58 10.56 -3.59 23.64
N PRO A 59 10.71 -3.56 22.30
CA PRO A 59 10.69 -2.30 21.54
C PRO A 59 9.42 -1.49 21.81
N GLY A 60 9.59 -0.32 22.48
CA GLY A 60 8.47 0.55 22.86
C GLY A 60 7.53 -0.03 23.93
N GLY A 61 8.00 -0.97 24.78
CA GLY A 61 7.16 -1.56 25.80
C GLY A 61 7.81 -2.64 26.67
N ALA A 62 7.00 -3.47 27.28
CA ALA A 62 7.42 -4.67 28.00
C ALA A 62 6.33 -5.73 28.05
N LYS A 63 6.73 -6.99 28.08
CA LYS A 63 5.89 -8.12 28.49
C LYS A 63 6.14 -8.39 29.96
N ILE A 64 5.09 -8.41 30.75
CA ILE A 64 5.12 -8.63 32.19
C ILE A 64 4.41 -9.93 32.47
N SER A 65 5.16 -10.97 32.83
CA SER A 65 4.66 -12.31 33.18
C SER A 65 4.55 -12.44 34.67
N TYR A 66 3.62 -13.27 35.15
CA TYR A 66 3.31 -13.43 36.56
C TYR A 66 2.64 -14.78 36.83
N ASP A 67 2.63 -15.19 38.10
CA ASP A 67 1.84 -16.31 38.56
C ASP A 67 0.55 -15.82 39.21
N LEU A 68 -0.57 -16.51 38.89
CA LEU A 68 -1.89 -16.27 39.47
C LEU A 68 -2.10 -17.21 40.66
N PRO A 69 -2.77 -16.77 41.75
CA PRO A 69 -3.16 -17.66 42.85
C PRO A 69 -4.24 -18.66 42.39
N GLU A 70 -4.36 -19.77 43.14
CA GLU A 70 -5.40 -20.80 42.92
C GLU A 70 -6.73 -20.37 43.52
N GLU A 71 -7.36 -19.35 42.95
CA GLU A 71 -8.68 -18.85 43.35
C GLU A 71 -9.65 -19.02 42.19
N THR A 72 -10.94 -19.29 42.52
CA THR A 72 -11.94 -19.67 41.49
C THR A 72 -12.76 -18.49 40.94
N ASP A 73 -12.65 -17.33 41.55
CA ASP A 73 -13.42 -16.14 41.28
C ASP A 73 -12.64 -15.01 40.57
N LEU A 74 -11.40 -15.33 40.17
CA LEU A 74 -10.56 -14.39 39.41
C LEU A 74 -11.18 -14.01 38.08
N SER A 75 -11.06 -12.75 37.70
CA SER A 75 -11.60 -12.18 36.48
C SER A 75 -10.53 -11.74 35.48
N TYR A 76 -9.68 -10.81 35.86
CA TYR A 76 -8.61 -10.27 35.02
C TYR A 76 -7.47 -9.67 35.82
N VAL A 77 -6.31 -9.51 35.15
CA VAL A 77 -5.19 -8.69 35.64
C VAL A 77 -5.26 -7.31 35.00
N LYS A 78 -5.20 -6.28 35.83
CA LYS A 78 -5.13 -4.88 35.46
C LYS A 78 -3.71 -4.37 35.65
N CYS A 79 -3.15 -3.74 34.61
CA CYS A 79 -1.86 -3.06 34.65
C CYS A 79 -2.08 -1.56 34.39
N GLU A 80 -1.81 -0.72 35.37
CA GLU A 80 -1.88 0.72 35.23
C GLU A 80 -0.47 1.28 35.04
N TYR A 81 -0.31 2.20 34.09
CA TYR A 81 0.98 2.84 33.77
C TYR A 81 0.76 4.25 33.24
N GLU A 82 1.81 5.06 33.21
CA GLU A 82 1.78 6.38 32.61
C GLU A 82 2.22 6.34 31.15
N PHE A 83 1.46 6.97 30.27
CA PHE A 83 1.75 7.10 28.84
C PHE A 83 1.43 8.53 28.39
N ASN A 84 2.43 9.23 27.84
CA ASN A 84 2.29 10.61 27.34
C ASN A 84 1.58 11.54 28.36
N GLY A 85 1.98 11.49 29.63
CA GLY A 85 1.41 12.28 30.71
C GLY A 85 -0.03 11.91 31.12
N SER A 86 -0.54 10.78 30.63
CA SER A 86 -1.86 10.27 30.95
C SER A 86 -1.77 8.86 31.52
N ARG A 87 -2.60 8.57 32.56
CA ARG A 87 -2.73 7.22 33.11
C ARG A 87 -3.45 6.33 32.09
N LYS A 88 -2.86 5.21 31.78
CA LYS A 88 -3.37 4.16 30.88
C LYS A 88 -3.53 2.86 31.65
N GLU A 89 -4.34 1.99 31.08
CA GLU A 89 -4.63 0.69 31.61
C GLU A 89 -4.53 -0.38 30.51
N ALA A 90 -3.81 -1.44 30.80
CA ALA A 90 -3.81 -2.67 30.01
C ALA A 90 -4.45 -3.79 30.82
N ARG A 91 -5.26 -4.63 30.19
CA ARG A 91 -5.91 -5.77 30.83
C ARG A 91 -5.47 -7.08 30.21
N SER A 92 -5.36 -8.11 31.05
CA SER A 92 -5.12 -9.48 30.62
C SER A 92 -6.12 -10.41 31.29
N SER A 93 -6.69 -11.32 30.52
CA SER A 93 -7.57 -12.38 31.05
C SER A 93 -6.77 -13.35 31.92
N ILE A 94 -7.41 -13.96 32.92
CA ILE A 94 -6.82 -14.99 33.76
C ILE A 94 -6.35 -16.24 33.01
N TYR A 95 -6.74 -16.41 31.75
CA TYR A 95 -6.24 -17.48 30.88
C TYR A 95 -4.85 -17.19 30.30
N LYS A 96 -4.33 -16.00 30.55
CA LYS A 96 -2.97 -15.57 30.19
C LYS A 96 -2.21 -15.20 31.44
N ASN A 97 -0.99 -15.66 31.56
CA ASN A 97 -0.11 -15.34 32.67
C ASN A 97 0.83 -14.16 32.36
N TYR A 98 0.40 -13.24 31.49
CA TYR A 98 1.15 -12.03 31.17
C TYR A 98 0.24 -10.90 30.71
N VAL A 99 0.72 -9.66 30.88
CA VAL A 99 0.17 -8.46 30.29
C VAL A 99 1.28 -7.77 29.50
N THR A 100 0.91 -7.06 28.41
CA THR A 100 1.87 -6.32 27.58
C THR A 100 1.57 -4.81 27.69
N ILE A 101 2.60 -4.02 27.93
CA ILE A 101 2.59 -2.57 27.79
C ILE A 101 3.23 -2.25 26.45
N GLU A 102 2.56 -1.49 25.60
CA GLU A 102 3.02 -1.13 24.26
C GLU A 102 2.85 0.38 24.00
N GLY A 103 3.55 0.87 22.98
CA GLY A 103 3.37 2.23 22.48
C GLY A 103 4.22 3.29 23.18
N LEU A 104 5.12 2.91 24.08
CA LEU A 104 6.03 3.88 24.70
C LEU A 104 6.99 4.45 23.65
N GLY A 105 6.93 5.77 23.47
CA GLY A 105 7.70 6.48 22.44
C GLY A 105 9.14 6.80 22.83
N GLU A 106 9.55 6.60 24.08
CA GLU A 106 10.86 7.00 24.61
C GLU A 106 11.51 5.88 25.41
N ILE A 107 12.85 5.85 25.41
CA ILE A 107 13.66 4.95 26.24
C ILE A 107 13.82 5.60 27.62
N LYS A 108 12.74 5.60 28.41
CA LYS A 108 12.69 6.14 29.76
C LYS A 108 12.06 5.16 30.72
N PRO A 109 12.37 5.20 32.05
CA PRO A 109 11.69 4.39 33.03
C PRO A 109 10.18 4.57 32.96
N CYS A 110 9.45 3.47 32.82
CA CYS A 110 7.99 3.41 32.91
C CYS A 110 7.61 2.69 34.20
N ASN A 111 6.96 3.41 35.12
CA ASN A 111 6.40 2.83 36.31
C ASN A 111 5.07 2.19 36.00
N PHE A 112 4.79 1.03 36.57
CA PHE A 112 3.52 0.35 36.42
C PHE A 112 3.06 -0.28 37.73
N THR A 113 1.74 -0.49 37.85
CA THR A 113 1.10 -1.13 38.97
C THR A 113 0.20 -2.25 38.45
N LEU A 114 0.39 -3.47 38.96
CA LEU A 114 -0.48 -4.60 38.67
C LEU A 114 -1.48 -4.82 39.80
N TYR A 115 -2.70 -5.15 39.40
CA TYR A 115 -3.76 -5.62 40.28
C TYR A 115 -4.36 -6.90 39.69
N LEU A 116 -4.67 -7.88 40.55
CA LEU A 116 -5.57 -8.96 40.22
C LEU A 116 -6.99 -8.54 40.61
N VAL A 117 -7.95 -8.72 39.73
CA VAL A 117 -9.34 -8.31 39.93
C VAL A 117 -10.24 -9.54 39.85
N ASP A 118 -11.15 -9.71 40.81
CA ASP A 118 -12.15 -10.77 40.84
C ASP A 118 -13.44 -10.44 40.07
N HIS A 119 -14.38 -11.35 40.08
CA HIS A 119 -15.69 -11.14 39.43
C HIS A 119 -16.59 -10.12 40.16
N SER A 120 -16.25 -9.78 41.41
CA SER A 120 -16.94 -8.77 42.23
C SER A 120 -16.31 -7.38 42.08
N GLU A 121 -15.31 -7.23 41.23
CA GLU A 121 -14.50 -6.00 40.99
C GLU A 121 -13.67 -5.58 42.23
N ASN A 122 -13.40 -6.51 43.18
CA ASN A 122 -12.41 -6.26 44.23
C ASN A 122 -11.00 -6.42 43.62
N ALA A 123 -10.10 -5.47 43.97
CA ALA A 123 -8.73 -5.51 43.51
C ALA A 123 -7.80 -5.98 44.63
N SER A 124 -6.80 -6.81 44.28
CA SER A 124 -5.74 -7.23 45.17
C SER A 124 -4.87 -6.08 45.67
N GLU A 125 -4.03 -6.35 46.66
CA GLU A 125 -2.92 -5.45 46.96
C GLU A 125 -2.08 -5.17 45.69
N PRO A 126 -1.63 -3.91 45.50
CA PRO A 126 -0.86 -3.51 44.31
C PRO A 126 0.54 -4.15 44.29
N TYR A 127 0.97 -4.58 43.11
CA TYR A 127 2.37 -4.86 42.81
C TYR A 127 2.95 -3.72 42.01
N GLU A 128 3.86 -2.95 42.58
CA GLU A 128 4.49 -1.78 41.92
C GLU A 128 5.90 -2.14 41.47
N SER A 129 6.25 -1.74 40.23
CA SER A 129 7.59 -1.89 39.68
C SER A 129 7.80 -0.92 38.52
N SER A 130 8.96 -1.02 37.85
CA SER A 130 9.29 -0.22 36.68
C SER A 130 10.18 -1.00 35.72
N PHE A 131 10.21 -0.56 34.47
CA PHE A 131 11.12 -1.04 33.44
C PHE A 131 11.55 0.10 32.51
N VAL A 132 12.61 -0.13 31.74
CA VAL A 132 13.02 0.74 30.65
C VAL A 132 12.75 -0.01 29.35
N PRO A 133 11.91 0.50 28.43
CA PRO A 133 11.64 -0.17 27.16
C PRO A 133 12.88 -0.16 26.27
N LEU A 134 12.94 -1.10 25.33
CA LEU A 134 13.89 -1.03 24.23
C LEU A 134 13.48 0.06 23.24
N GLU A 135 14.40 0.42 22.35
CA GLU A 135 14.16 1.46 21.33
C GLU A 135 12.86 1.21 20.55
N PRO A 136 11.91 2.18 20.51
CA PRO A 136 10.68 2.02 19.76
C PRO A 136 10.94 1.85 18.26
N PRO A 137 10.14 1.03 17.55
CA PRO A 137 10.37 0.74 16.14
C PRO A 137 10.46 1.97 15.25
N TYR A 138 9.61 3.00 15.46
CA TYR A 138 9.65 4.20 14.63
C TYR A 138 10.97 4.96 14.72
N GLN A 139 11.69 4.90 15.85
CA GLN A 139 13.02 5.52 16.01
C GLN A 139 14.10 4.73 15.28
N SER A 140 14.06 3.39 15.37
CA SER A 140 15.00 2.54 14.64
C SER A 140 14.80 2.67 13.12
N ILE A 141 13.55 2.70 12.65
CA ILE A 141 13.21 2.93 11.23
C ILE A 141 13.69 4.32 10.78
N PHE A 142 13.46 5.37 11.58
CA PHE A 142 13.87 6.73 11.26
C PHE A 142 15.37 6.85 10.96
N LYS A 143 16.22 6.11 11.68
CA LYS A 143 17.67 6.09 11.46
C LYS A 143 18.10 5.48 10.12
N THR A 144 17.22 4.73 9.48
CA THR A 144 17.48 4.08 8.18
C THR A 144 17.04 4.93 6.99
N ILE A 145 16.39 6.08 7.23
CA ILE A 145 15.82 6.90 6.16
C ILE A 145 16.94 7.52 5.33
N THR A 146 16.80 7.40 4.01
CA THR A 146 17.62 8.12 3.02
C THR A 146 16.71 8.95 2.12
N LEU A 147 17.19 10.13 1.70
CA LEU A 147 16.60 10.97 0.67
C LEU A 147 17.60 11.10 -0.47
N GLU A 148 17.20 10.70 -1.66
CA GLU A 148 18.04 10.73 -2.86
C GLU A 148 17.36 11.55 -3.95
N PRO A 149 18.10 12.41 -4.73
CA PRO A 149 17.53 13.08 -5.87
C PRO A 149 16.84 12.10 -6.84
N ASP A 150 15.63 12.45 -7.27
CA ASP A 150 14.87 11.71 -8.27
C ASP A 150 14.27 12.69 -9.27
N PHE A 151 13.70 12.19 -10.35
CA PHE A 151 13.07 13.01 -11.39
C PHE A 151 11.91 13.84 -10.82
N GLY A 152 12.02 15.15 -10.96
CA GLY A 152 11.06 16.11 -10.43
C GLY A 152 10.98 16.14 -8.90
N GLY A 153 11.96 15.60 -8.16
CA GLY A 153 11.93 15.60 -6.69
C GLY A 153 12.95 14.70 -6.03
N VAL A 154 12.50 13.90 -5.06
CA VAL A 154 13.35 12.98 -4.29
C VAL A 154 12.66 11.63 -4.09
N THR A 155 13.46 10.58 -4.03
CA THR A 155 13.02 9.26 -3.53
C THR A 155 13.47 9.10 -2.08
N ILE A 156 12.52 8.73 -1.24
CA ILE A 156 12.70 8.42 0.17
C ILE A 156 12.66 6.91 0.33
N ARG A 157 13.65 6.36 1.05
CA ARG A 157 13.73 4.92 1.35
C ARG A 157 13.91 4.72 2.84
N TRP A 158 13.37 3.62 3.38
CA TRP A 158 13.56 3.20 4.77
C TRP A 158 13.50 1.68 4.90
N THR A 159 14.04 1.18 6.01
CA THR A 159 13.96 -0.23 6.38
C THR A 159 13.09 -0.39 7.64
N ASN A 160 12.13 -1.32 7.59
CA ASN A 160 11.18 -1.62 8.65
C ASN A 160 11.23 -3.11 9.00
N ASP A 161 12.33 -3.54 9.64
CA ASP A 161 12.58 -4.94 9.99
C ASP A 161 11.49 -5.52 10.91
N SER A 162 10.89 -4.67 11.73
CA SER A 162 9.81 -5.06 12.65
C SER A 162 8.44 -5.20 11.98
N LYS A 163 8.30 -4.75 10.73
CA LYS A 163 7.04 -4.81 9.94
C LYS A 163 5.85 -4.17 10.64
N VAL A 164 6.10 -3.20 11.51
CA VAL A 164 5.05 -2.42 12.18
C VAL A 164 4.40 -1.46 11.19
N ILE A 165 3.17 -1.02 11.50
CA ILE A 165 2.53 0.05 10.74
C ILE A 165 3.27 1.34 11.05
N ILE A 166 3.84 1.98 10.01
CA ILE A 166 4.46 3.29 10.10
C ILE A 166 3.85 4.23 9.06
N GLY A 167 3.49 5.45 9.49
CA GLY A 167 3.14 6.56 8.60
C GLY A 167 4.36 7.44 8.37
N ALA A 168 4.62 7.82 7.12
CA ALA A 168 5.66 8.77 6.74
C ALA A 168 5.00 10.04 6.21
N PHE A 169 5.14 11.15 6.95
CA PHE A 169 4.82 12.49 6.46
C PHE A 169 5.94 12.93 5.52
N LEU A 170 5.57 13.17 4.29
CA LEU A 170 6.47 13.61 3.23
C LEU A 170 6.34 15.13 3.09
N LEU A 171 7.44 15.83 3.21
CA LEU A 171 7.49 17.27 3.30
C LEU A 171 8.35 17.85 2.18
N ALA A 172 7.94 18.98 1.63
CA ALA A 172 8.76 19.78 0.75
C ALA A 172 8.63 21.27 1.12
N MET A 173 9.72 22.01 1.02
CA MET A 173 9.70 23.46 1.20
C MET A 173 9.24 24.11 -0.09
N ASP A 174 8.29 25.02 -0.03
CA ASP A 174 7.86 25.80 -1.19
C ASP A 174 8.82 26.95 -1.51
N ASP A 175 8.48 27.73 -2.53
CA ASP A 175 9.31 28.85 -2.99
C ASP A 175 9.29 30.04 -2.02
N ASP A 176 8.29 30.11 -1.14
CA ASP A 176 8.17 31.12 -0.08
C ASP A 176 8.93 30.72 1.20
N GLY A 177 9.53 29.51 1.21
CA GLY A 177 10.29 28.97 2.33
C GLY A 177 9.44 28.30 3.42
N GLU A 178 8.18 28.03 3.15
CA GLU A 178 7.28 27.32 4.05
C GLU A 178 7.29 25.82 3.81
N TRP A 179 7.14 25.04 4.89
CA TRP A 179 7.04 23.58 4.79
C TRP A 179 5.62 23.16 4.46
N ASN A 180 5.45 22.47 3.35
CA ASN A 180 4.21 21.85 2.94
C ASN A 180 4.26 20.35 3.14
N GLU A 181 3.18 19.77 3.66
CA GLU A 181 2.95 18.34 3.66
C GLU A 181 2.53 17.90 2.25
N TYR A 182 3.38 17.12 1.62
CA TYR A 182 3.14 16.59 0.27
C TYR A 182 2.18 15.40 0.32
N ASP A 183 2.42 14.48 1.24
CA ASP A 183 1.61 13.27 1.41
C ASP A 183 1.87 12.62 2.78
N LEU A 184 0.97 11.71 3.17
CA LEU A 184 1.12 10.83 4.32
C LEU A 184 0.93 9.38 3.88
N VAL A 185 2.01 8.62 3.85
CA VAL A 185 2.04 7.25 3.34
C VAL A 185 2.19 6.26 4.49
N TYR A 186 1.26 5.29 4.59
CA TYR A 186 1.35 4.20 5.55
C TYR A 186 1.93 2.95 4.90
N SER A 187 2.84 2.27 5.62
CA SER A 187 3.49 1.06 5.13
C SER A 187 3.82 0.08 6.27
N THR A 188 3.72 -1.21 5.96
CA THR A 188 4.24 -2.32 6.79
C THR A 188 5.37 -3.06 6.07
N LEU A 189 5.74 -2.61 4.87
CA LEU A 189 6.76 -3.26 4.06
C LEU A 189 8.13 -3.17 4.74
N GLU A 190 8.89 -4.25 4.71
CA GLU A 190 10.25 -4.31 5.23
C GLU A 190 11.17 -3.28 4.56
N LYS A 191 10.98 -3.05 3.24
CA LYS A 191 11.65 -1.98 2.49
C LYS A 191 10.61 -1.01 1.97
N GLY A 192 10.54 0.16 2.60
CA GLY A 192 9.68 1.24 2.15
C GLY A 192 10.39 2.11 1.11
N LYS A 193 9.63 2.55 0.11
CA LYS A 193 10.07 3.49 -0.92
C LYS A 193 8.90 4.38 -1.30
N TYR A 194 9.16 5.69 -1.41
CA TYR A 194 8.22 6.64 -1.96
C TYR A 194 8.97 7.79 -2.66
N SER A 195 8.38 8.35 -3.72
CA SER A 195 8.97 9.48 -4.45
C SER A 195 8.06 10.70 -4.37
N ILE A 196 8.62 11.82 -3.94
CA ILE A 196 8.01 13.15 -4.05
C ILE A 196 8.37 13.67 -5.43
N ARG A 197 7.38 14.17 -6.19
CA ARG A 197 7.56 14.67 -7.56
C ARG A 197 6.79 15.96 -7.80
N GLY A 198 7.00 16.60 -8.96
CA GLY A 198 6.29 17.79 -9.39
C GLY A 198 7.08 19.09 -9.18
N TYR A 199 8.36 18.99 -8.86
CA TYR A 199 9.25 20.14 -8.67
C TYR A 199 10.19 20.33 -9.86
N ASN A 200 10.58 21.58 -10.09
CA ASN A 200 11.61 21.94 -11.06
C ASN A 200 13.02 21.54 -10.55
N THR A 201 14.04 21.84 -11.34
CA THR A 201 15.44 21.50 -11.05
C THR A 201 16.15 22.51 -10.14
N ASP A 202 15.46 23.35 -9.42
CA ASP A 202 16.02 24.23 -8.42
C ASP A 202 16.31 23.48 -7.13
N GLU A 203 17.39 23.83 -6.43
CA GLU A 203 17.68 23.25 -5.14
C GLU A 203 16.56 23.53 -4.15
N ARG A 204 16.09 22.50 -3.46
CA ARG A 204 14.96 22.57 -2.54
C ARG A 204 15.20 21.70 -1.31
N LEU A 205 14.64 22.10 -0.17
CA LEU A 205 14.62 21.27 1.02
C LEU A 205 13.44 20.31 0.97
N PHE A 206 13.74 19.04 1.17
CA PHE A 206 12.76 17.97 1.38
C PHE A 206 12.88 17.43 2.79
N GLY A 207 11.80 16.90 3.32
CA GLY A 207 11.77 16.36 4.68
C GLY A 207 10.91 15.11 4.81
N VAL A 208 11.19 14.33 5.85
CA VAL A 208 10.38 13.20 6.25
C VAL A 208 10.32 13.09 7.76
N ARG A 209 9.12 12.84 8.28
CA ARG A 209 8.84 12.59 9.69
C ARG A 209 7.97 11.34 9.80
N LEU A 210 8.30 10.46 10.72
CA LEU A 210 7.52 9.24 10.94
C LEU A 210 6.49 9.42 12.05
N ILE A 211 5.40 8.66 11.96
CA ILE A 211 4.39 8.49 13.00
C ILE A 211 4.06 7.00 13.14
N ASP A 212 3.97 6.50 14.37
CA ASP A 212 3.50 5.15 14.64
C ASP A 212 1.98 5.09 14.92
N GLN A 213 1.44 3.88 15.08
CA GLN A 213 0.02 3.68 15.37
C GLN A 213 -0.43 4.20 16.75
N PHE A 214 0.51 4.53 17.63
CA PHE A 214 0.25 5.07 18.97
C PHE A 214 0.31 6.59 19.01
N GLY A 215 0.64 7.24 17.89
CA GLY A 215 0.76 8.67 17.75
C GLY A 215 2.15 9.23 18.14
N ASN A 216 3.14 8.38 18.37
CA ASN A 216 4.50 8.84 18.58
C ASN A 216 5.10 9.29 17.25
N THR A 217 5.81 10.42 17.26
CA THR A 217 6.43 11.01 16.07
C THR A 217 7.95 11.13 16.23
N SER A 218 8.66 10.90 15.11
CA SER A 218 10.10 11.17 15.05
C SER A 218 10.39 12.67 14.91
N ASP A 219 11.67 13.02 15.01
CA ASP A 219 12.16 14.27 14.43
C ASP A 219 11.92 14.30 12.91
N THR A 220 12.13 15.48 12.31
CA THR A 220 12.06 15.63 10.86
C THR A 220 13.46 15.55 10.29
N LEU A 221 13.75 14.50 9.50
CA LEU A 221 14.95 14.47 8.65
C LEU A 221 14.74 15.48 7.51
N LYS A 222 15.70 16.36 7.30
CA LYS A 222 15.70 17.39 6.25
C LYS A 222 16.93 17.25 5.39
N SER A 223 16.76 17.34 4.07
CA SER A 223 17.86 17.28 3.11
C SER A 223 17.62 18.23 1.94
N ALA A 224 18.66 18.98 1.56
CA ALA A 224 18.64 19.73 0.31
C ALA A 224 18.88 18.76 -0.85
N ALA A 225 18.13 18.90 -1.92
CA ALA A 225 18.31 18.14 -3.15
C ALA A 225 17.97 19.01 -4.37
N ILE A 226 18.64 18.72 -5.47
CA ILE A 226 18.32 19.25 -6.79
C ILE A 226 17.56 18.15 -7.53
N PRO A 227 16.25 18.31 -7.80
CA PRO A 227 15.48 17.34 -8.56
C PRO A 227 16.09 17.11 -9.94
N LEU A 228 16.09 15.87 -10.40
CA LEU A 228 16.52 15.55 -11.76
C LEU A 228 15.51 16.10 -12.77
N TYR A 229 16.03 16.54 -13.91
CA TYR A 229 15.19 17.02 -15.01
C TYR A 229 14.43 15.88 -15.67
N GLU A 230 13.14 16.11 -15.99
CA GLU A 230 12.29 15.16 -16.71
C GLU A 230 11.52 15.88 -17.80
N LYS A 231 11.43 15.25 -18.97
CA LYS A 231 10.50 15.61 -20.04
C LYS A 231 9.99 14.38 -20.77
N GLU A 232 8.93 14.51 -21.54
CA GLU A 232 8.54 13.52 -22.53
C GLU A 232 9.63 13.46 -23.61
N LEU A 233 10.14 12.24 -23.89
CA LEU A 233 11.14 12.05 -24.94
C LEU A 233 10.50 12.23 -26.32
N ASP A 234 11.26 12.84 -27.25
CA ASP A 234 10.78 13.16 -28.60
C ASP A 234 10.49 11.89 -29.41
N LYS A 235 9.21 11.50 -29.47
CA LYS A 235 8.70 10.34 -30.20
C LYS A 235 9.02 10.34 -31.69
N LYS A 236 9.32 11.51 -32.30
CA LYS A 236 9.74 11.60 -33.70
C LYS A 236 11.09 10.96 -33.98
N LYS A 237 11.89 10.76 -32.92
CA LYS A 237 13.18 10.07 -32.99
C LYS A 237 13.04 8.56 -32.88
N PHE A 238 11.92 8.07 -32.37
CA PHE A 238 11.69 6.66 -32.12
C PHE A 238 11.58 5.86 -33.44
N LYS A 239 12.10 4.64 -33.42
CA LYS A 239 12.09 3.73 -34.54
C LYS A 239 11.76 2.31 -34.06
N ASN A 240 11.29 1.50 -35.00
CA ASN A 240 11.15 0.07 -34.79
C ASN A 240 12.56 -0.53 -34.63
N GLY A 241 12.88 -0.93 -33.40
CA GLY A 241 14.15 -1.55 -33.04
C GLY A 241 14.16 -3.06 -33.26
N TYR A 242 13.39 -3.57 -34.21
CA TYR A 242 13.19 -5.00 -34.43
C TYR A 242 14.49 -5.83 -34.30
N LEU A 243 14.41 -6.85 -33.45
CA LEU A 243 15.45 -7.85 -33.25
C LEU A 243 14.90 -9.24 -33.59
N LEU A 244 15.79 -10.14 -33.92
CA LEU A 244 15.39 -11.53 -34.17
C LEU A 244 14.66 -12.10 -32.94
N GLY A 245 13.48 -12.68 -33.16
CA GLY A 245 12.62 -13.16 -32.08
C GLY A 245 11.56 -12.18 -31.61
N ASP A 246 11.63 -10.92 -31.99
CA ASP A 246 10.55 -9.96 -31.70
C ASP A 246 9.30 -10.26 -32.52
N ASN A 247 8.14 -10.05 -31.91
CA ASN A 247 6.88 -10.10 -32.64
C ASN A 247 6.68 -8.78 -33.39
N ASN A 248 7.02 -8.79 -34.67
CA ASN A 248 6.81 -7.65 -35.57
C ASN A 248 5.63 -7.89 -36.55
N SER A 249 4.73 -8.80 -36.18
CA SER A 249 3.57 -9.09 -37.01
C SER A 249 2.53 -7.96 -36.95
N VAL A 250 1.82 -7.77 -38.06
CA VAL A 250 0.83 -6.70 -38.24
C VAL A 250 -0.51 -7.31 -38.61
N ASN A 251 -1.53 -7.06 -37.81
CA ASN A 251 -2.89 -7.46 -38.07
C ASN A 251 -3.72 -6.24 -38.49
N GLY A 252 -4.35 -6.34 -39.68
CA GLY A 252 -5.26 -5.32 -40.16
C GLY A 252 -4.63 -3.93 -40.38
N GLY A 253 -3.34 -3.89 -40.77
CA GLY A 253 -2.65 -2.64 -41.04
C GLY A 253 -2.31 -1.78 -39.80
N ARG A 254 -2.14 -2.44 -38.65
CA ARG A 254 -1.82 -1.78 -37.36
C ARG A 254 -0.39 -2.11 -36.92
N PRO A 255 0.61 -1.38 -37.41
CA PRO A 255 2.03 -1.65 -37.17
C PRO A 255 2.49 -1.18 -35.79
N LEU A 256 3.71 -1.62 -35.40
CA LEU A 256 4.32 -1.26 -34.11
C LEU A 256 4.45 0.26 -33.92
N GLU A 257 4.74 0.99 -34.96
CA GLU A 257 4.95 2.44 -34.95
C GLU A 257 3.73 3.22 -34.43
N ASN A 258 2.55 2.62 -34.43
CA ASN A 258 1.35 3.24 -33.84
C ASN A 258 1.46 3.45 -32.32
N ILE A 259 2.40 2.74 -31.62
CA ILE A 259 2.48 2.87 -30.15
C ILE A 259 3.28 4.08 -29.66
N TRP A 260 3.78 4.91 -30.57
CA TRP A 260 4.44 6.19 -30.24
C TRP A 260 4.08 7.32 -31.20
N ASP A 261 3.02 7.20 -31.98
CA ASP A 261 2.61 8.23 -32.93
C ASP A 261 1.79 9.37 -32.29
N GLY A 262 1.46 9.26 -31.00
CA GLY A 262 0.69 10.24 -30.23
C GLY A 262 -0.81 10.19 -30.48
N ASP A 263 -1.32 9.22 -31.23
CA ASP A 263 -2.75 9.09 -31.56
C ASP A 263 -3.39 7.92 -30.78
N LEU A 264 -3.99 8.24 -29.64
CA LEU A 264 -4.67 7.25 -28.79
C LEU A 264 -5.87 6.53 -29.45
N ASN A 265 -6.21 6.83 -30.70
CA ASN A 265 -7.21 6.10 -31.48
C ASN A 265 -6.60 4.97 -32.33
N LYS A 266 -5.28 4.91 -32.42
CA LYS A 266 -4.57 3.85 -33.11
C LYS A 266 -4.04 2.82 -32.14
N ILE A 267 -3.75 1.65 -32.64
CA ILE A 267 -3.15 0.57 -31.87
C ILE A 267 -2.11 -0.18 -32.71
N TRP A 268 -1.15 -0.77 -32.06
CA TRP A 268 -0.45 -1.92 -32.58
C TRP A 268 -1.27 -3.18 -32.31
N HIS A 269 -1.43 -4.02 -33.31
CA HIS A 269 -2.11 -5.32 -33.17
C HIS A 269 -1.31 -6.40 -33.87
N THR A 270 -0.85 -7.37 -33.10
CA THR A 270 -0.11 -8.51 -33.65
C THR A 270 -1.03 -9.60 -34.18
N ASN A 271 -0.52 -10.45 -35.06
CA ASN A 271 -1.29 -11.52 -35.63
C ASN A 271 -1.37 -12.74 -34.68
N ALA A 272 -2.56 -13.11 -34.25
CA ALA A 272 -2.80 -14.27 -33.39
C ALA A 272 -2.56 -15.63 -34.07
N ALA A 273 -2.54 -15.66 -35.40
CA ALA A 273 -2.28 -16.88 -36.17
C ALA A 273 -0.80 -17.26 -36.24
N THR A 274 0.10 -16.36 -35.87
CA THR A 274 1.53 -16.69 -35.71
C THR A 274 1.72 -17.40 -34.36
N PRO A 275 2.45 -18.54 -34.31
CA PRO A 275 2.59 -19.31 -33.09
C PRO A 275 3.61 -18.67 -32.12
N PHE A 276 3.36 -17.39 -31.76
CA PHE A 276 4.08 -16.77 -30.66
C PHE A 276 3.46 -17.26 -29.35
N THR A 277 4.18 -18.10 -28.65
CA THR A 277 3.88 -18.40 -27.25
C THR A 277 4.51 -17.34 -26.35
N PRO A 278 3.88 -16.90 -25.27
CA PRO A 278 4.54 -16.04 -24.29
C PRO A 278 5.83 -16.70 -23.74
N PRO A 279 6.87 -15.93 -23.44
CA PRO A 279 6.92 -14.46 -23.53
C PRO A 279 7.08 -13.94 -24.96
N GLN A 280 6.41 -12.86 -25.29
CA GLN A 280 6.56 -12.15 -26.57
C GLN A 280 7.38 -10.88 -26.37
N THR A 281 8.23 -10.58 -27.34
CA THR A 281 9.11 -9.40 -27.26
C THR A 281 8.86 -8.42 -28.38
N PHE A 282 9.06 -7.13 -28.09
CA PHE A 282 9.22 -6.07 -29.07
C PHE A 282 10.25 -5.06 -28.58
N THR A 283 10.92 -4.38 -29.50
CA THR A 283 11.99 -3.46 -29.17
C THR A 283 11.74 -2.09 -29.81
N ILE A 284 11.95 -1.02 -29.02
CA ILE A 284 11.90 0.36 -29.45
C ILE A 284 13.33 0.90 -29.45
N ASP A 285 13.81 1.47 -30.57
CA ASP A 285 14.98 2.33 -30.61
C ASP A 285 14.52 3.78 -30.38
N LEU A 286 14.88 4.37 -29.26
CA LEU A 286 14.54 5.74 -28.92
C LEU A 286 15.20 6.77 -29.86
N GLY A 287 16.22 6.35 -30.65
CA GLY A 287 16.99 7.23 -31.52
C GLY A 287 17.88 8.25 -30.78
N LEU A 288 17.94 8.14 -29.46
CA LEU A 288 18.74 8.96 -28.55
C LEU A 288 19.08 8.14 -27.30
N GLN A 289 20.07 8.56 -26.54
CA GLN A 289 20.32 8.04 -25.19
C GLN A 289 19.65 8.95 -24.17
N ALA A 290 19.01 8.39 -23.16
CA ALA A 290 18.38 9.14 -22.08
C ALA A 290 18.48 8.40 -20.74
N LYS A 291 18.58 9.17 -19.66
CA LYS A 291 18.26 8.69 -18.31
C LYS A 291 16.76 8.56 -18.21
N LEU A 292 16.27 7.34 -18.06
CA LEU A 292 14.83 7.06 -18.07
C LEU A 292 14.23 7.29 -16.69
N SER A 293 13.09 7.97 -16.63
CA SER A 293 12.33 8.23 -15.42
C SER A 293 11.14 7.28 -15.27
N ARG A 294 10.25 7.30 -16.22
CA ARG A 294 9.00 6.55 -16.23
C ARG A 294 8.46 6.39 -17.64
N PHE A 295 7.44 5.57 -17.76
CA PHE A 295 6.65 5.51 -18.99
C PHE A 295 5.16 5.31 -18.67
N LEU A 296 4.32 5.76 -19.59
CA LEU A 296 2.90 5.47 -19.62
C LEU A 296 2.64 4.40 -20.68
N LEU A 297 1.94 3.35 -20.28
CA LEU A 297 1.44 2.31 -21.18
C LEU A 297 -0.07 2.45 -21.32
N TYR A 298 -0.55 2.61 -22.55
CA TYR A 298 -1.97 2.60 -22.85
C TYR A 298 -2.33 1.30 -23.55
N ASN A 299 -3.17 0.52 -22.90
CA ASN A 299 -3.79 -0.66 -23.47
C ASN A 299 -4.98 -0.26 -24.36
N ARG A 300 -5.47 -1.18 -25.17
CA ARG A 300 -6.62 -0.95 -26.02
C ARG A 300 -7.92 -0.82 -25.19
N PRO A 301 -8.59 0.33 -25.21
CA PRO A 301 -9.71 0.62 -24.31
C PRO A 301 -11.00 -0.17 -24.62
N ASP A 302 -11.21 -0.64 -25.89
CA ASP A 302 -12.38 -1.43 -26.26
C ASP A 302 -12.44 -2.80 -25.54
N PHE A 303 -11.33 -3.25 -24.99
CA PHE A 303 -11.19 -4.54 -24.30
C PHE A 303 -10.55 -4.37 -22.92
N SER A 304 -11.05 -3.40 -22.15
CA SER A 304 -10.53 -3.05 -20.82
C SER A 304 -10.20 -4.29 -19.97
N TYR A 305 -8.94 -4.41 -19.53
CA TYR A 305 -8.44 -5.55 -18.76
C TYR A 305 -8.84 -6.91 -19.33
N GLY A 306 -8.72 -7.03 -20.66
CA GLY A 306 -9.14 -8.25 -21.36
C GLY A 306 -8.35 -8.49 -22.63
N GLN A 307 -8.68 -9.58 -23.32
CA GLN A 307 -8.09 -10.03 -24.58
C GLN A 307 -6.54 -9.95 -24.60
N HIS A 308 -5.99 -9.27 -25.60
CA HIS A 308 -4.55 -9.19 -25.90
C HIS A 308 -3.85 -8.02 -25.21
N ASN A 309 -4.55 -7.31 -24.32
CA ASN A 309 -4.00 -6.22 -23.53
C ASN A 309 -2.91 -6.75 -22.57
N ILE A 310 -1.80 -6.04 -22.47
CA ILE A 310 -0.65 -6.43 -21.66
C ILE A 310 -1.04 -6.42 -20.18
N ARG A 311 -0.60 -7.47 -19.44
CA ARG A 311 -0.74 -7.56 -17.99
C ARG A 311 0.60 -7.64 -17.27
N TYR A 312 1.38 -8.72 -17.49
CA TYR A 312 2.70 -8.90 -16.88
C TYR A 312 3.79 -8.77 -17.94
N PHE A 313 4.81 -7.97 -17.66
CA PHE A 313 5.89 -7.74 -18.59
C PHE A 313 7.15 -7.22 -17.92
N GLU A 314 8.30 -7.43 -18.57
CA GLU A 314 9.59 -6.85 -18.20
C GLU A 314 9.96 -5.76 -19.21
N VAL A 315 10.75 -4.79 -18.76
CA VAL A 315 11.43 -3.83 -19.64
C VAL A 315 12.92 -3.93 -19.42
N TRP A 316 13.66 -4.08 -20.50
CA TRP A 316 15.11 -4.18 -20.54
C TRP A 316 15.69 -3.05 -21.36
N GLY A 317 16.86 -2.54 -20.97
CA GLY A 317 17.53 -1.44 -21.66
C GLY A 317 18.96 -1.75 -22.04
N THR A 318 19.44 -1.23 -23.19
CA THR A 318 20.83 -1.24 -23.61
C THR A 318 21.16 -0.01 -24.47
N ASN A 319 22.45 0.29 -24.61
CA ASN A 319 22.94 1.32 -25.55
C ASN A 319 23.54 0.72 -26.82
N GLU A 320 23.83 -0.58 -26.80
CA GLU A 320 24.54 -1.25 -27.88
C GLU A 320 23.84 -2.58 -28.24
N LEU A 321 23.60 -2.79 -29.54
CA LEU A 321 23.09 -4.04 -30.05
C LEU A 321 24.24 -4.97 -30.42
N LYS A 322 24.47 -5.99 -29.61
CA LYS A 322 25.42 -7.07 -29.89
C LYS A 322 24.72 -8.21 -30.58
N HIS A 323 25.47 -8.95 -31.41
CA HIS A 323 25.00 -10.19 -32.07
C HIS A 323 23.70 -10.01 -32.89
N GLU A 324 23.53 -8.85 -33.56
CA GLU A 324 22.32 -8.44 -34.24
C GLU A 324 21.70 -9.52 -35.17
N TYR A 325 22.55 -10.36 -35.80
CA TYR A 325 22.10 -11.40 -36.73
C TYR A 325 22.12 -12.82 -36.15
N ASN A 326 22.31 -13.00 -34.84
CA ASN A 326 22.33 -14.27 -34.16
C ASN A 326 20.96 -14.67 -33.61
N ASP A 327 20.25 -15.58 -34.32
CA ASP A 327 18.91 -16.01 -33.95
C ASP A 327 18.87 -16.73 -32.59
N GLU A 328 19.87 -17.57 -32.28
CA GLU A 328 19.96 -18.28 -31.01
C GLU A 328 20.14 -17.30 -29.84
N TYR A 329 21.00 -16.30 -30.00
CA TYR A 329 21.22 -15.25 -28.98
C TYR A 329 19.93 -14.53 -28.60
N TRP A 330 19.11 -14.13 -29.59
CA TRP A 330 17.89 -13.39 -29.36
C TRP A 330 16.71 -14.26 -28.89
N ARG A 331 16.56 -15.47 -29.41
CA ARG A 331 15.43 -16.38 -29.09
C ARG A 331 15.64 -17.18 -27.82
N SER A 332 16.86 -17.63 -27.55
CA SER A 332 17.17 -18.52 -26.44
C SER A 332 17.49 -17.79 -25.12
N GLY A 333 17.62 -16.46 -25.16
CA GLY A 333 17.71 -15.64 -23.96
C GLY A 333 19.08 -15.12 -23.55
N PRO A 334 20.26 -15.50 -24.15
CA PRO A 334 21.58 -14.97 -23.76
C PRO A 334 21.72 -13.44 -23.86
N TRP A 335 20.91 -12.78 -24.67
CA TRP A 335 20.88 -11.32 -24.76
C TRP A 335 20.64 -10.65 -23.40
N ARG A 336 20.00 -11.33 -22.44
CA ARG A 336 19.77 -10.79 -21.08
C ARG A 336 21.04 -10.51 -20.32
N ASP A 337 22.13 -11.18 -20.64
CA ASP A 337 23.43 -10.95 -20.00
C ASP A 337 24.08 -9.61 -20.47
N ASP A 338 23.68 -9.11 -21.64
CA ASP A 338 24.15 -7.86 -22.23
C ASP A 338 23.19 -6.66 -22.03
N TRP A 339 22.00 -6.91 -21.47
CA TRP A 339 20.99 -5.89 -21.24
C TRP A 339 20.75 -5.71 -19.74
N THR A 340 20.32 -4.52 -19.36
CA THR A 340 19.95 -4.20 -17.97
C THR A 340 18.44 -4.37 -17.80
N LEU A 341 18.01 -5.18 -16.82
CA LEU A 341 16.60 -5.23 -16.41
C LEU A 341 16.23 -3.91 -15.74
N LEU A 342 15.30 -3.16 -16.34
CA LEU A 342 14.80 -1.88 -15.83
C LEU A 342 13.61 -2.04 -14.91
N GLY A 343 12.87 -3.12 -15.04
CA GLY A 343 11.76 -3.45 -14.16
C GLY A 343 10.94 -4.64 -14.64
N ASP A 344 10.21 -5.21 -13.69
CA ASP A 344 9.21 -6.26 -13.86
C ASP A 344 7.86 -5.69 -13.39
N PHE A 345 6.89 -5.58 -14.29
CA PHE A 345 5.72 -4.75 -14.11
C PHE A 345 4.41 -5.52 -14.26
N GLU A 346 3.39 -5.08 -13.54
CA GLU A 346 2.02 -5.56 -13.69
C GLU A 346 1.08 -4.37 -13.94
N VAL A 347 0.23 -4.48 -14.95
CA VAL A 347 -0.95 -3.61 -15.12
C VAL A 347 -1.97 -4.03 -14.07
N VAL A 348 -2.05 -3.26 -12.99
CA VAL A 348 -2.97 -3.54 -11.88
C VAL A 348 -4.37 -3.01 -12.22
N LYS A 349 -5.37 -3.85 -12.00
CA LYS A 349 -6.78 -3.46 -12.11
C LYS A 349 -7.28 -2.94 -10.77
N PRO A 350 -7.67 -1.65 -10.65
CA PRO A 350 -8.04 -1.03 -9.38
C PRO A 350 -9.11 -1.81 -8.61
N SER A 351 -10.15 -2.30 -9.28
CA SER A 351 -11.23 -3.05 -8.63
C SER A 351 -10.83 -4.45 -8.16
N GLY A 352 -9.76 -5.04 -8.72
CA GLY A 352 -9.41 -6.45 -8.49
C GLY A 352 -10.42 -7.48 -9.03
N LEU A 353 -11.48 -7.05 -9.71
CA LEU A 353 -12.54 -7.92 -10.22
C LEU A 353 -12.03 -8.82 -11.37
N PRO A 354 -12.63 -9.99 -11.60
CA PRO A 354 -12.28 -10.87 -12.71
C PRO A 354 -12.34 -10.21 -14.08
N VAL A 355 -11.65 -10.81 -15.06
CA VAL A 355 -11.73 -10.40 -16.48
C VAL A 355 -13.20 -10.38 -16.93
N GLY A 356 -13.57 -9.34 -17.67
CA GLY A 356 -14.95 -9.12 -18.16
C GLY A 356 -15.86 -8.30 -17.23
N GLN A 357 -15.44 -8.03 -15.98
CA GLN A 357 -16.12 -7.12 -15.07
C GLN A 357 -15.27 -5.86 -14.91
N VAL A 358 -15.78 -4.69 -15.25
CA VAL A 358 -15.03 -3.42 -15.27
C VAL A 358 -15.84 -2.34 -14.58
N THR A 359 -15.22 -1.63 -13.63
CA THR A 359 -15.80 -0.48 -12.93
C THR A 359 -15.46 0.85 -13.62
N GLU A 360 -16.05 1.94 -13.15
CA GLU A 360 -15.68 3.28 -13.62
C GLU A 360 -14.24 3.65 -13.22
N ASP A 361 -13.78 3.24 -12.03
CA ASP A 361 -12.40 3.46 -11.60
C ASP A 361 -11.40 2.69 -12.48
N ASP A 362 -11.73 1.46 -12.88
CA ASP A 362 -10.92 0.69 -13.83
C ASP A 362 -10.79 1.43 -15.18
N ARG A 363 -11.90 1.98 -15.70
CA ARG A 363 -11.90 2.75 -16.95
C ARG A 363 -11.13 4.07 -16.82
N ALA A 364 -11.26 4.73 -15.66
CA ALA A 364 -10.53 5.96 -15.39
C ALA A 364 -9.02 5.72 -15.35
N ALA A 365 -8.56 4.65 -14.71
CA ALA A 365 -7.16 4.26 -14.68
C ALA A 365 -6.62 3.93 -16.08
N GLU A 366 -7.37 3.16 -16.87
CA GLU A 366 -6.98 2.81 -18.24
C GLU A 366 -6.89 4.05 -19.15
N LYS A 367 -7.83 4.97 -19.00
CA LYS A 367 -7.84 6.24 -19.76
C LYS A 367 -6.67 7.16 -19.37
N ALA A 368 -6.27 7.16 -18.10
CA ALA A 368 -5.12 7.92 -17.62
C ALA A 368 -3.79 7.39 -18.16
N GLY A 369 -3.76 6.12 -18.56
CA GLY A 369 -2.54 5.36 -18.86
C GLY A 369 -1.93 4.76 -17.58
N PHE A 370 -1.34 3.59 -17.72
CA PHE A 370 -0.67 2.90 -16.62
C PHE A 370 0.75 3.42 -16.49
N GLU A 371 1.05 4.06 -15.38
CA GLU A 371 2.36 4.64 -15.12
C GLU A 371 3.29 3.62 -14.46
N PHE A 372 4.50 3.52 -15.00
CA PHE A 372 5.56 2.66 -14.48
C PHE A 372 6.85 3.46 -14.34
N MET A 373 7.52 3.30 -13.18
CA MET A 373 8.70 4.05 -12.82
C MET A 373 9.96 3.22 -13.04
N PHE A 374 11.00 3.83 -13.59
CA PHE A 374 12.35 3.29 -13.58
C PHE A 374 13.11 3.78 -12.34
N GLU A 375 14.16 3.05 -11.95
CA GLU A 375 15.07 3.53 -10.91
C GLU A 375 15.98 4.63 -11.46
N ALA A 376 16.03 5.79 -10.78
CA ALA A 376 16.80 6.96 -11.24
C ALA A 376 18.30 6.66 -11.47
N GLY A 377 18.85 5.68 -10.76
CA GLY A 377 20.23 5.22 -10.89
C GLY A 377 20.50 4.14 -11.95
N ALA A 378 19.49 3.75 -12.73
CA ALA A 378 19.62 2.64 -13.69
C ALA A 378 20.60 2.91 -14.85
N GLY A 379 20.93 4.18 -15.12
CA GLY A 379 21.80 4.60 -16.21
C GLY A 379 21.04 5.23 -17.39
N GLU A 380 21.76 5.35 -18.52
CA GLU A 380 21.20 5.89 -19.77
C GLU A 380 21.00 4.75 -20.76
N PHE A 381 19.90 4.80 -21.52
CA PHE A 381 19.55 3.77 -22.49
C PHE A 381 19.02 4.38 -23.79
N ARG A 382 19.30 3.65 -24.88
CA ARG A 382 18.78 3.96 -26.22
C ARG A 382 17.74 2.94 -26.66
N TYR A 383 17.98 1.67 -26.42
CA TYR A 383 17.10 0.60 -26.83
C TYR A 383 16.32 0.08 -25.64
N LEU A 384 14.98 -0.02 -25.80
CA LEU A 384 14.11 -0.60 -24.80
C LEU A 384 13.45 -1.87 -25.40
N ARG A 385 13.63 -2.99 -24.71
CA ARG A 385 13.00 -4.26 -25.09
C ARG A 385 11.95 -4.63 -24.06
N PHE A 386 10.70 -4.74 -24.52
CA PHE A 386 9.57 -5.20 -23.73
C PHE A 386 9.42 -6.69 -23.89
N VAL A 387 9.31 -7.41 -22.77
CA VAL A 387 9.12 -8.86 -22.71
C VAL A 387 7.76 -9.11 -22.07
N VAL A 388 6.74 -9.30 -22.89
CA VAL A 388 5.36 -9.52 -22.42
C VAL A 388 5.21 -10.98 -21.99
N LYS A 389 5.08 -11.21 -20.70
CA LYS A 389 4.93 -12.53 -20.08
C LYS A 389 3.50 -13.04 -20.14
N GLU A 390 2.53 -12.14 -19.95
CA GLU A 390 1.10 -12.51 -19.96
C GLU A 390 0.23 -11.33 -20.43
N THR A 391 -0.80 -11.64 -21.22
CA THR A 391 -1.92 -10.73 -21.51
C THR A 391 -3.09 -11.04 -20.58
N TRP A 392 -4.05 -10.12 -20.44
CA TRP A 392 -5.21 -10.30 -19.55
C TRP A 392 -6.03 -11.56 -19.84
N ALA A 393 -6.19 -11.95 -21.09
CA ALA A 393 -6.89 -13.18 -21.46
C ALA A 393 -5.94 -14.34 -21.81
N LYS A 394 -4.64 -14.24 -21.47
CA LYS A 394 -3.61 -15.26 -21.72
C LYS A 394 -3.51 -15.68 -23.19
N THR A 395 -3.61 -14.71 -24.08
CA THR A 395 -3.60 -14.91 -25.53
C THR A 395 -2.20 -14.78 -26.12
N SER A 396 -2.04 -15.25 -27.36
CA SER A 396 -0.80 -15.16 -28.12
C SER A 396 -0.67 -13.91 -29.00
N ALA A 397 -1.64 -13.02 -29.00
CA ALA A 397 -1.56 -11.73 -29.66
C ALA A 397 -1.38 -10.60 -28.65
N LEU A 398 -0.90 -9.44 -29.12
CA LEU A 398 -0.74 -8.22 -28.33
C LEU A 398 -1.59 -7.09 -28.90
N HIS A 399 -2.16 -6.30 -28.00
CA HIS A 399 -2.72 -4.99 -28.26
C HIS A 399 -1.95 -3.96 -27.42
N VAL A 400 -1.42 -2.94 -28.06
CA VAL A 400 -0.86 -1.75 -27.40
C VAL A 400 -1.38 -0.54 -28.14
N ASN A 401 -1.87 0.42 -27.38
CA ASN A 401 -2.39 1.67 -27.93
C ASN A 401 -1.26 2.71 -28.02
N GLU A 402 -0.58 2.98 -26.90
CA GLU A 402 0.49 3.98 -26.86
C GLU A 402 1.50 3.67 -25.76
N VAL A 403 2.76 4.05 -25.97
CA VAL A 403 3.83 4.07 -24.98
C VAL A 403 4.46 5.48 -24.99
N THR A 404 4.32 6.19 -23.90
CA THR A 404 4.94 7.50 -23.72
C THR A 404 6.07 7.39 -22.71
N ILE A 405 7.28 7.75 -23.09
CA ILE A 405 8.50 7.60 -22.29
C ILE A 405 8.99 8.95 -21.83
N PHE A 406 9.35 9.06 -20.56
CA PHE A 406 9.86 10.27 -19.92
C PHE A 406 11.28 10.05 -19.43
N GLY A 407 12.08 11.11 -19.45
CA GLY A 407 13.45 11.08 -18.99
C GLY A 407 14.22 12.35 -19.31
N ASP A 408 15.54 12.26 -19.16
CA ASP A 408 16.50 13.33 -19.49
C ASP A 408 17.43 12.84 -20.61
N ASP A 409 17.32 13.46 -21.78
CA ASP A 409 18.20 13.23 -22.95
C ASP A 409 19.37 14.22 -23.03
N GLY A 410 19.63 14.97 -21.95
CA GLY A 410 20.66 16.00 -21.89
C GLY A 410 20.30 17.31 -22.61
N VAL A 411 19.11 17.39 -23.21
CA VAL A 411 18.61 18.60 -23.90
C VAL A 411 17.45 19.16 -23.09
N LYS A 412 17.64 20.33 -22.48
CA LYS A 412 16.55 21.02 -21.77
C LYS A 412 15.65 21.73 -22.78
N ASP A 413 14.34 21.69 -22.53
CA ASP A 413 13.41 22.49 -23.30
C ASP A 413 13.71 23.97 -23.05
N GLU A 414 13.81 24.76 -24.10
CA GLU A 414 13.93 26.22 -23.98
C GLU A 414 12.59 26.74 -23.43
N ASN A 415 12.62 27.39 -22.25
CA ASN A 415 11.46 28.03 -21.62
C ASN A 415 10.97 29.24 -22.44
#